data_6237460cef44210c88795744e5b52657
#
_entry.id   6237460cef44210c88795744e5b52657
#
_cell.length_a   1.000
_cell.length_b   1.000
_cell.length_c   1.000
_cell.angle_alpha   90.00
_cell.angle_beta   90.00
_cell.angle_gamma   90.00
#
_symmetry.space_group_name_H-M   'P 1'
#
loop_
_entity.id
_entity.type
_entity.pdbx_description
1 polymer ?
#
loop_
_entity_poly.entity_id
_entity_poly.type
_entity_poly.pdbx_seq_one_letter_code
_entity_poly.pdbx_strand_id
1 'polypeptide(L)'
;MSDFKTYEYIWLDGYEPEANMRSKVKATEDDTPPDWSFDGSSTLQAEGGSSDCLLLPVQHYSNPHGHDLVMTQVQSADHTTHSSNFRAAAAEVVTDEWWFGFEQEFFFTDPKSGEPLGWEDGTPKEQGEYYCGVGASNVVGREISDAHLEACLDLGITLTGTNAEVALGQWEYQCFGKGIKAADDLWVSRYLLFKIAE
;
A
#
# COMPACT_ATOMS: atom_id res chain seq x y z
N MET A 1 21.55 24.28 -7.59
CA MET A 1 20.96 22.94 -7.36
C MET A 1 19.57 23.01 -7.96
N SER A 2 19.12 21.98 -8.65
CA SER A 2 17.78 21.98 -9.22
C SER A 2 16.76 21.93 -8.08
N ASP A 3 15.75 22.78 -8.10
CA ASP A 3 14.67 22.82 -7.10
C ASP A 3 13.62 21.70 -7.35
N PHE A 4 13.98 20.66 -8.12
CA PHE A 4 13.10 19.53 -8.42
C PHE A 4 12.76 18.73 -7.17
N LYS A 5 11.47 18.51 -6.99
CA LYS A 5 10.88 17.55 -6.04
C LYS A 5 10.48 16.29 -6.78
N THR A 6 10.41 15.19 -6.05
CA THR A 6 10.01 13.91 -6.62
C THR A 6 8.85 13.32 -5.84
N TYR A 7 7.79 13.00 -6.57
CA TYR A 7 6.53 12.46 -6.03
C TYR A 7 6.27 11.08 -6.63
N GLU A 8 6.08 10.08 -5.81
CA GLU A 8 5.69 8.73 -6.20
C GLU A 8 4.18 8.57 -6.06
N TYR A 9 3.49 8.56 -7.19
CA TYR A 9 2.03 8.44 -7.31
C TYR A 9 1.65 6.97 -7.20
N ILE A 10 0.72 6.66 -6.30
CA ILE A 10 0.21 5.32 -6.03
C ILE A 10 -1.27 5.29 -6.40
N TRP A 11 -1.69 4.29 -7.18
CA TRP A 11 -3.11 4.07 -7.52
C TRP A 11 -3.46 2.60 -7.57
N LEU A 12 -4.76 2.31 -7.59
CA LEU A 12 -5.29 0.97 -7.78
C LEU A 12 -5.72 0.80 -9.23
N ASP A 13 -5.34 -0.31 -9.84
CA ASP A 13 -5.68 -0.63 -11.23
C ASP A 13 -7.12 -1.16 -11.39
N GLY A 14 -7.49 -1.59 -12.61
CA GLY A 14 -8.82 -2.10 -12.94
C GLY A 14 -8.94 -3.61 -12.93
N TYR A 15 -7.99 -4.35 -12.37
CA TYR A 15 -8.07 -5.81 -12.28
C TYR A 15 -9.13 -6.23 -11.25
N GLU A 16 -9.82 -7.34 -11.56
CA GLU A 16 -10.84 -7.95 -10.70
C GLU A 16 -10.47 -9.41 -10.40
N PRO A 17 -10.86 -9.97 -9.25
CA PRO A 17 -11.67 -9.37 -8.19
C PRO A 17 -10.91 -8.42 -7.27
N GLU A 18 -9.59 -8.39 -7.35
CA GLU A 18 -8.72 -7.55 -6.53
C GLU A 18 -7.85 -6.65 -7.41
N ALA A 19 -7.90 -5.35 -7.13
CA ALA A 19 -7.05 -4.38 -7.79
C ALA A 19 -5.60 -4.50 -7.30
N ASN A 20 -4.65 -4.37 -8.23
CA ASN A 20 -3.24 -4.27 -7.88
C ASN A 20 -2.84 -2.82 -7.65
N MET A 21 -1.89 -2.59 -6.74
CA MET A 21 -1.25 -1.30 -6.60
C MET A 21 -0.29 -1.06 -7.76
N ARG A 22 -0.29 0.17 -8.24
CA ARG A 22 0.64 0.67 -9.26
C ARG A 22 1.32 1.91 -8.73
N SER A 23 2.55 2.16 -9.18
CA SER A 23 3.23 3.42 -8.89
C SER A 23 4.05 3.93 -10.06
N LYS A 24 4.27 5.23 -10.06
CA LYS A 24 5.20 5.92 -10.97
C LYS A 24 5.70 7.21 -10.33
N VAL A 25 6.93 7.60 -10.64
CA VAL A 25 7.58 8.79 -10.07
C VAL A 25 7.54 9.95 -11.03
N LYS A 26 7.13 11.11 -10.55
CA LYS A 26 7.21 12.41 -11.23
C LYS A 26 8.29 13.26 -10.58
N ALA A 27 9.14 13.89 -11.42
CA ALA A 27 10.00 14.98 -11.01
C ALA A 27 9.41 16.30 -11.52
N THR A 28 9.27 17.29 -10.66
CA THR A 28 8.68 18.60 -10.97
C THR A 28 9.27 19.70 -10.09
N GLU A 29 9.14 20.95 -10.53
CA GLU A 29 9.47 22.14 -9.73
C GLU A 29 8.28 22.59 -8.86
N ASP A 30 7.11 21.94 -8.99
CA ASP A 30 5.95 22.26 -8.18
C ASP A 30 6.17 21.88 -6.70
N ASP A 31 5.73 22.76 -5.80
CA ASP A 31 5.83 22.55 -4.36
C ASP A 31 4.84 21.51 -3.81
N THR A 32 3.82 21.17 -4.58
CA THR A 32 2.81 20.18 -4.27
C THR A 32 2.63 19.23 -5.44
N PRO A 33 2.24 17.93 -5.20
CA PRO A 33 2.04 16.99 -6.28
C PRO A 33 0.92 17.46 -7.23
N PRO A 34 1.22 17.75 -8.52
CA PRO A 34 0.19 18.13 -9.48
C PRO A 34 -0.60 16.91 -9.97
N ASP A 35 -1.75 17.16 -10.62
CA ASP A 35 -2.44 16.12 -11.36
C ASP A 35 -1.51 15.51 -12.42
N TRP A 36 -1.70 14.23 -12.68
CA TRP A 36 -0.91 13.53 -13.68
C TRP A 36 -1.77 12.55 -14.48
N SER A 37 -1.19 11.89 -15.49
CA SER A 37 -1.87 10.90 -16.33
C SER A 37 -1.06 9.61 -16.45
N PHE A 38 -1.73 8.55 -16.86
CA PHE A 38 -1.13 7.25 -17.15
C PHE A 38 -1.89 6.55 -18.28
N ASP A 39 -1.27 5.53 -18.87
CA ASP A 39 -1.89 4.68 -19.87
C ASP A 39 -2.80 3.63 -19.20
N GLY A 40 -4.10 3.91 -19.16
CA GLY A 40 -5.11 3.04 -18.56
C GLY A 40 -5.30 1.71 -19.31
N SER A 41 -4.86 1.60 -20.58
CA SER A 41 -4.94 0.35 -21.32
C SER A 41 -4.04 -0.73 -20.74
N SER A 42 -2.92 -0.32 -20.12
CA SER A 42 -1.97 -1.22 -19.47
C SER A 42 -2.42 -1.69 -18.09
N THR A 43 -3.52 -1.13 -17.56
CA THR A 43 -4.02 -1.37 -16.20
C THR A 43 -5.49 -1.79 -16.17
N LEU A 44 -6.07 -2.18 -17.30
CA LEU A 44 -7.50 -2.52 -17.49
C LEU A 44 -8.46 -1.38 -17.09
N GLN A 45 -8.05 -0.14 -17.30
CA GLN A 45 -8.84 1.06 -16.95
C GLN A 45 -9.23 1.88 -18.16
N ALA A 46 -8.75 1.56 -19.37
CA ALA A 46 -9.17 2.19 -20.61
C ALA A 46 -9.00 1.25 -21.81
N GLU A 47 -9.63 1.59 -22.93
CA GLU A 47 -9.41 0.91 -24.20
C GLU A 47 -8.25 1.53 -24.96
N GLY A 48 -7.52 0.71 -25.76
CA GLY A 48 -6.29 1.14 -26.45
C GLY A 48 -6.43 2.32 -27.41
N GLY A 49 -7.64 2.64 -27.85
CA GLY A 49 -7.93 3.76 -28.76
C GLY A 49 -8.12 5.13 -28.04
N SER A 50 -8.31 5.13 -26.71
CA SER A 50 -8.44 6.30 -25.84
C SER A 50 -7.95 5.92 -24.46
N SER A 51 -6.63 5.81 -24.31
CA SER A 51 -6.01 5.10 -23.19
C SER A 51 -5.65 5.98 -22.00
N ASP A 52 -5.75 7.30 -22.11
CA ASP A 52 -5.37 8.21 -21.02
C ASP A 52 -6.37 8.15 -19.86
N CYS A 53 -5.84 7.91 -18.66
CA CYS A 53 -6.52 8.13 -17.40
C CYS A 53 -5.77 9.15 -16.55
N LEU A 54 -6.47 9.79 -15.62
CA LEU A 54 -5.92 10.83 -14.76
C LEU A 54 -5.69 10.30 -13.34
N LEU A 55 -4.60 10.77 -12.73
CA LEU A 55 -4.26 10.55 -11.33
C LEU A 55 -4.43 11.87 -10.58
N LEU A 56 -5.41 11.92 -9.69
CA LEU A 56 -5.66 13.09 -8.86
C LEU A 56 -5.11 12.82 -7.46
N PRO A 57 -4.16 13.61 -6.96
CA PRO A 57 -3.66 13.53 -5.60
C PRO A 57 -4.79 13.67 -4.57
N VAL A 58 -4.86 12.75 -3.60
CA VAL A 58 -5.85 12.80 -2.52
C VAL A 58 -5.23 12.80 -1.14
N GLN A 59 -4.02 12.23 -1.00
CA GLN A 59 -3.24 12.28 0.22
C GLN A 59 -1.75 12.33 -0.12
N HIS A 60 -1.00 13.22 0.56
CA HIS A 60 0.43 13.42 0.40
C HIS A 60 1.15 13.04 1.69
N TYR A 61 2.22 12.26 1.57
CA TYR A 61 3.08 11.81 2.66
C TYR A 61 4.51 12.25 2.38
N SER A 62 5.03 13.13 3.22
CA SER A 62 6.43 13.55 3.14
C SER A 62 7.33 12.40 3.56
N ASN A 63 8.23 11.97 2.69
CA ASN A 63 9.09 10.83 2.93
C ASN A 63 10.56 11.28 3.12
N PRO A 64 11.10 11.19 4.35
CA PRO A 64 12.48 11.61 4.62
C PRO A 64 13.55 10.71 3.97
N HIS A 65 13.16 9.53 3.45
CA HIS A 65 14.08 8.51 2.95
C HIS A 65 14.00 8.30 1.43
N GLY A 66 13.17 9.05 0.71
CA GLY A 66 13.00 8.85 -0.72
C GLY A 66 12.06 9.86 -1.37
N HIS A 67 11.31 9.40 -2.36
CA HIS A 67 10.26 10.20 -2.98
C HIS A 67 9.11 10.39 -2.00
N ASP A 68 8.53 11.58 -1.96
CA ASP A 68 7.26 11.79 -1.27
C ASP A 68 6.20 10.88 -1.89
N LEU A 69 5.40 10.21 -1.05
CA LEU A 69 4.36 9.32 -1.53
C LEU A 69 3.04 10.07 -1.70
N VAL A 70 2.33 9.77 -2.78
CA VAL A 70 1.07 10.42 -3.13
C VAL A 70 0.02 9.37 -3.44
N MET A 71 -0.92 9.18 -2.52
CA MET A 71 -2.11 8.37 -2.82
C MET A 71 -2.99 9.14 -3.77
N THR A 72 -3.48 8.47 -4.82
CA THR A 72 -4.27 9.10 -5.87
C THR A 72 -5.57 8.35 -6.12
N GLN A 73 -6.53 9.05 -6.67
CA GLN A 73 -7.74 8.48 -7.25
C GLN A 73 -7.73 8.60 -8.78
N VAL A 74 -8.36 7.64 -9.43
CA VAL A 74 -8.40 7.58 -10.91
C VAL A 74 -9.65 8.28 -11.45
N GLN A 75 -9.45 9.09 -12.48
CA GLN A 75 -10.52 9.62 -13.33
C GLN A 75 -10.30 9.24 -14.79
N SER A 76 -11.38 9.22 -15.55
CA SER A 76 -11.32 9.15 -17.01
C SER A 76 -10.77 10.43 -17.60
N ALA A 77 -10.34 10.42 -18.87
CA ALA A 77 -9.77 11.58 -19.55
C ALA A 77 -10.72 12.81 -19.60
N ASP A 78 -12.02 12.59 -19.50
CA ASP A 78 -13.04 13.64 -19.44
C ASP A 78 -13.29 14.18 -18.02
N HIS A 79 -12.46 13.82 -17.06
CA HIS A 79 -12.56 14.18 -15.63
C HIS A 79 -13.75 13.54 -14.88
N THR A 80 -14.43 12.57 -15.46
CA THR A 80 -15.44 11.80 -14.72
C THR A 80 -14.76 10.76 -13.81
N THR A 81 -15.42 10.43 -12.70
CA THR A 81 -14.94 9.37 -11.80
C THR A 81 -14.85 8.04 -12.55
N HIS A 82 -13.66 7.42 -12.57
CA HIS A 82 -13.48 6.12 -13.21
C HIS A 82 -14.23 5.02 -12.45
N SER A 83 -14.76 4.01 -13.16
CA SER A 83 -15.53 2.92 -12.55
C SER A 83 -14.76 2.09 -11.53
N SER A 84 -13.43 2.01 -11.64
CA SER A 84 -12.54 1.35 -10.67
C SER A 84 -12.22 2.22 -9.44
N ASN A 85 -12.71 3.45 -9.37
CA ASN A 85 -12.42 4.37 -8.28
C ASN A 85 -13.42 4.21 -7.12
N PHE A 86 -13.29 3.13 -6.35
CA PHE A 86 -14.11 2.87 -5.17
C PHE A 86 -13.86 3.87 -4.04
N ARG A 87 -12.68 4.51 -4.00
CA ARG A 87 -12.39 5.56 -3.02
C ARG A 87 -13.33 6.74 -3.14
N ALA A 88 -13.68 7.16 -4.37
CA ALA A 88 -14.62 8.26 -4.57
C ALA A 88 -15.99 7.93 -3.95
N ALA A 89 -16.51 6.72 -4.15
CA ALA A 89 -17.78 6.29 -3.53
C ALA A 89 -17.67 6.22 -2.00
N ALA A 90 -16.56 5.76 -1.46
CA ALA A 90 -16.33 5.76 -0.01
C ALA A 90 -16.28 7.18 0.57
N ALA A 91 -15.64 8.12 -0.13
CA ALA A 91 -15.52 9.50 0.31
C ALA A 91 -16.87 10.26 0.36
N GLU A 92 -17.91 9.79 -0.36
CA GLU A 92 -19.24 10.36 -0.29
C GLU A 92 -19.98 10.01 1.01
N VAL A 93 -19.63 8.91 1.67
CA VAL A 93 -20.37 8.40 2.84
C VAL A 93 -19.57 8.43 4.13
N VAL A 94 -18.23 8.34 4.04
CA VAL A 94 -17.33 8.33 5.22
C VAL A 94 -17.10 9.76 5.70
N THR A 95 -17.36 10.01 6.99
CA THR A 95 -17.11 11.31 7.63
C THR A 95 -15.90 11.22 8.57
N ASP A 96 -15.33 12.37 8.93
CA ASP A 96 -14.18 12.47 9.85
C ASP A 96 -14.51 12.03 11.29
N GLU A 97 -15.78 11.76 11.61
CA GLU A 97 -16.20 11.20 12.89
C GLU A 97 -16.04 9.69 12.97
N TRP A 98 -15.94 9.01 11.84
CA TRP A 98 -15.79 7.55 11.78
C TRP A 98 -14.38 7.14 12.15
N TRP A 99 -14.29 6.14 13.00
CA TRP A 99 -13.05 5.53 13.43
C TRP A 99 -12.88 4.18 12.76
N PHE A 100 -11.68 3.92 12.25
CA PHE A 100 -11.33 2.64 11.63
C PHE A 100 -10.09 2.06 12.29
N GLY A 101 -10.14 0.76 12.62
CA GLY A 101 -9.01 -0.05 12.99
C GLY A 101 -8.92 -1.20 12.00
N PHE A 102 -7.76 -1.38 11.40
CA PHE A 102 -7.49 -2.46 10.46
C PHE A 102 -6.40 -3.36 11.06
N GLU A 103 -6.67 -4.66 11.08
CA GLU A 103 -5.71 -5.70 11.36
C GLU A 103 -5.32 -6.30 10.02
N GLN A 104 -4.14 -5.92 9.53
CA GLN A 104 -3.64 -6.41 8.25
C GLN A 104 -2.75 -7.60 8.48
N GLU A 105 -3.30 -8.79 8.22
CA GLU A 105 -2.54 -10.04 8.21
C GLU A 105 -1.99 -10.34 6.82
N PHE A 106 -0.83 -10.97 6.77
CA PHE A 106 -0.15 -11.33 5.54
C PHE A 106 0.89 -12.43 5.76
N PHE A 107 1.29 -13.09 4.69
CA PHE A 107 2.44 -13.99 4.66
C PHE A 107 3.58 -13.36 3.88
N PHE A 108 4.80 -13.48 4.39
CA PHE A 108 5.97 -13.39 3.53
C PHE A 108 6.11 -14.69 2.75
N THR A 109 6.38 -14.58 1.45
CA THR A 109 6.56 -15.73 0.56
C THR A 109 7.93 -15.72 -0.08
N ASP A 110 8.51 -16.90 -0.30
CA ASP A 110 9.71 -17.02 -1.12
C ASP A 110 9.35 -16.76 -2.59
N PRO A 111 10.02 -15.81 -3.28
CA PRO A 111 9.63 -15.41 -4.64
C PRO A 111 9.89 -16.50 -5.71
N LYS A 112 10.66 -17.56 -5.40
CA LYS A 112 10.96 -18.64 -6.33
C LYS A 112 9.98 -19.80 -6.22
N SER A 113 9.66 -20.19 -4.99
CA SER A 113 8.73 -21.29 -4.72
C SER A 113 7.28 -20.85 -4.65
N GLY A 114 7.02 -19.59 -4.22
CA GLY A 114 5.70 -19.07 -3.88
C GLY A 114 5.17 -19.58 -2.52
N GLU A 115 5.94 -20.41 -1.82
CA GLU A 115 5.57 -20.93 -0.50
C GLU A 115 5.80 -19.85 0.57
N PRO A 116 5.06 -19.89 1.69
CA PRO A 116 5.34 -19.02 2.81
C PRO A 116 6.78 -19.17 3.31
N LEU A 117 7.38 -18.06 3.68
CA LEU A 117 8.77 -18.03 4.14
C LEU A 117 8.93 -18.88 5.40
N GLY A 118 9.95 -19.74 5.41
CA GLY A 118 10.21 -20.70 6.48
C GLY A 118 9.55 -22.08 6.31
N TRP A 119 8.89 -22.32 5.16
CA TRP A 119 8.24 -23.59 4.83
C TRP A 119 9.07 -24.48 3.89
N GLU A 120 10.32 -24.13 3.61
CA GLU A 120 11.17 -24.78 2.60
C GLU A 120 11.39 -26.28 2.87
N ASP A 121 11.35 -26.69 4.13
CA ASP A 121 11.53 -28.10 4.55
C ASP A 121 10.21 -28.84 4.77
N GLY A 122 9.09 -28.31 4.28
CA GLY A 122 7.76 -28.86 4.40
C GLY A 122 6.83 -28.07 5.32
N THR A 123 5.62 -28.60 5.52
CA THR A 123 4.60 -27.94 6.32
C THR A 123 5.08 -27.76 7.77
N PRO A 124 5.06 -26.54 8.32
CA PRO A 124 5.42 -26.29 9.71
C PRO A 124 4.41 -26.93 10.66
N LYS A 125 4.66 -26.78 11.95
CA LYS A 125 3.76 -27.25 13.01
C LYS A 125 2.39 -26.60 12.92
N GLU A 126 1.43 -27.15 13.64
CA GLU A 126 0.08 -26.59 13.79
C GLU A 126 0.11 -25.17 14.37
N GLN A 127 -0.96 -24.41 14.09
CA GLN A 127 -1.14 -23.03 14.56
C GLN A 127 -0.98 -22.90 16.08
N GLY A 128 -0.55 -21.69 16.48
CA GLY A 128 -0.49 -21.28 17.88
C GLY A 128 0.91 -21.28 18.49
N GLU A 129 1.81 -22.15 18.07
CA GLU A 129 3.19 -22.16 18.56
C GLU A 129 4.01 -20.96 18.06
N TYR A 130 3.57 -20.31 16.96
CA TYR A 130 4.25 -19.21 16.29
C TYR A 130 3.73 -17.84 16.71
N TYR A 131 2.54 -17.77 17.31
CA TYR A 131 1.93 -16.49 17.72
C TYR A 131 2.81 -15.72 18.69
N CYS A 132 3.18 -14.49 18.30
CA CYS A 132 4.16 -13.66 19.01
C CYS A 132 5.50 -14.38 19.27
N GLY A 133 5.87 -15.30 18.37
CA GLY A 133 7.02 -16.19 18.52
C GLY A 133 8.36 -15.46 18.59
N VAL A 134 9.30 -16.07 19.32
CA VAL A 134 10.68 -15.59 19.46
C VAL A 134 11.63 -16.74 19.17
N GLY A 135 12.73 -16.44 18.51
CA GLY A 135 13.76 -17.39 18.13
C GLY A 135 13.63 -17.86 16.68
N ALA A 136 14.77 -18.22 16.07
CA ALA A 136 14.91 -18.50 14.65
C ALA A 136 14.05 -19.68 14.13
N SER A 137 13.63 -20.58 15.01
CA SER A 137 12.75 -21.69 14.65
C SER A 137 11.24 -21.34 14.69
N ASN A 138 10.90 -20.19 15.25
CA ASN A 138 9.52 -19.81 15.54
C ASN A 138 9.08 -18.54 14.79
N VAL A 139 10.00 -17.80 14.20
CA VAL A 139 9.68 -16.56 13.50
C VAL A 139 10.66 -16.30 12.35
N VAL A 140 10.14 -15.81 11.24
CA VAL A 140 10.92 -15.37 10.05
C VAL A 140 10.36 -14.03 9.57
N GLY A 141 11.18 -13.21 8.89
CA GLY A 141 10.75 -11.94 8.30
C GLY A 141 10.64 -10.76 9.27
N ARG A 142 11.11 -10.86 10.51
CA ARG A 142 11.04 -9.80 11.52
C ARG A 142 11.69 -8.50 11.05
N GLU A 143 12.83 -8.58 10.40
CA GLU A 143 13.55 -7.41 9.88
C GLU A 143 12.73 -6.61 8.87
N ILE A 144 11.92 -7.28 8.04
CA ILE A 144 11.03 -6.64 7.07
C ILE A 144 9.86 -5.97 7.82
N SER A 145 9.26 -6.68 8.79
CA SER A 145 8.16 -6.15 9.60
C SER A 145 8.57 -4.92 10.43
N ASP A 146 9.76 -4.96 11.03
CA ASP A 146 10.28 -3.84 11.83
C ASP A 146 10.60 -2.63 10.91
N ALA A 147 11.26 -2.84 9.77
CA ALA A 147 11.53 -1.79 8.79
C ALA A 147 10.23 -1.16 8.23
N HIS A 148 9.20 -1.99 8.01
CA HIS A 148 7.88 -1.51 7.58
C HIS A 148 7.21 -0.62 8.64
N LEU A 149 7.24 -1.04 9.90
CA LEU A 149 6.71 -0.25 11.01
C LEU A 149 7.39 1.13 11.08
N GLU A 150 8.72 1.15 11.05
CA GLU A 150 9.51 2.40 11.07
C GLU A 150 9.15 3.30 9.88
N ALA A 151 9.12 2.76 8.66
CA ALA A 151 8.78 3.52 7.46
C ALA A 151 7.37 4.14 7.52
N CYS A 152 6.37 3.40 8.02
CA CYS A 152 5.01 3.92 8.19
C CYS A 152 4.97 5.06 9.22
N LEU A 153 5.65 4.92 10.35
CA LEU A 153 5.69 5.94 11.39
C LEU A 153 6.39 7.21 10.90
N ASP A 154 7.47 7.09 10.12
CA ASP A 154 8.19 8.22 9.52
C ASP A 154 7.32 9.02 8.53
N LEU A 155 6.35 8.38 7.89
CA LEU A 155 5.36 9.03 7.02
C LEU A 155 4.15 9.57 7.79
N GLY A 156 4.09 9.41 9.10
CA GLY A 156 2.95 9.84 9.93
C GLY A 156 1.71 8.94 9.77
N ILE A 157 1.87 7.71 9.28
CA ILE A 157 0.83 6.69 9.29
C ILE A 157 0.76 6.07 10.69
N THR A 158 -0.42 6.02 11.28
CA THR A 158 -0.60 5.49 12.63
C THR A 158 -0.67 3.96 12.59
N LEU A 159 0.48 3.30 12.70
CA LEU A 159 0.55 1.89 13.07
C LEU A 159 0.63 1.80 14.60
N THR A 160 -0.25 0.99 15.19
CA THR A 160 -0.34 0.81 16.65
C THR A 160 0.40 -0.41 17.15
N GLY A 161 0.78 -1.31 16.25
CA GLY A 161 1.56 -2.49 16.57
C GLY A 161 1.84 -3.38 15.37
N THR A 162 2.71 -4.37 15.60
CA THR A 162 2.99 -5.48 14.70
C THR A 162 3.37 -6.71 15.52
N ASN A 163 3.01 -7.89 15.06
CA ASN A 163 3.33 -9.16 15.69
C ASN A 163 3.42 -10.29 14.67
N ALA A 164 4.21 -11.31 15.01
CA ALA A 164 4.15 -12.58 14.31
C ALA A 164 2.82 -13.27 14.64
N GLU A 165 2.20 -13.87 13.62
CA GLU A 165 0.90 -14.51 13.71
C GLU A 165 0.97 -16.03 13.89
N VAL A 166 -0.20 -16.68 13.88
CA VAL A 166 -0.39 -18.08 14.31
C VAL A 166 0.30 -19.11 13.42
N ALA A 167 0.72 -18.75 12.19
CA ALA A 167 1.49 -19.61 11.31
C ALA A 167 2.90 -19.07 11.08
N LEU A 168 3.87 -19.96 10.84
CA LEU A 168 5.23 -19.54 10.51
C LEU A 168 5.23 -18.73 9.21
N GLY A 169 5.88 -17.55 9.22
CA GLY A 169 5.89 -16.62 8.09
C GLY A 169 4.67 -15.69 8.00
N GLN A 170 3.68 -15.90 8.84
CA GLN A 170 2.53 -15.01 8.97
C GLN A 170 2.83 -13.87 9.94
N TRP A 171 2.44 -12.66 9.55
CA TRP A 171 2.59 -11.45 10.33
C TRP A 171 1.32 -10.61 10.27
N GLU A 172 1.20 -9.70 11.22
CA GLU A 172 0.14 -8.71 11.32
C GLU A 172 0.71 -7.34 11.65
N TYR A 173 0.05 -6.29 11.15
CA TYR A 173 0.17 -4.96 11.72
C TYR A 173 -1.20 -4.32 11.88
N GLN A 174 -1.34 -3.44 12.89
CA GLN A 174 -2.57 -2.72 13.16
C GLN A 174 -2.43 -1.27 12.69
N CYS A 175 -3.29 -0.86 11.75
CA CYS A 175 -3.38 0.51 11.24
C CYS A 175 -4.67 1.17 11.74
N PHE A 176 -4.56 2.37 12.24
CA PHE A 176 -5.67 3.06 12.90
C PHE A 176 -5.80 4.50 12.43
N GLY A 177 -7.03 4.96 12.18
CA GLY A 177 -7.28 6.32 11.72
C GLY A 177 -8.74 6.74 11.73
N LYS A 178 -8.98 7.96 11.25
CA LYS A 178 -10.31 8.55 11.12
C LYS A 178 -10.61 8.92 9.69
N GLY A 179 -11.89 8.86 9.34
CA GLY A 179 -12.38 9.30 8.06
C GLY A 179 -11.78 8.53 6.89
N ILE A 180 -11.88 9.08 5.70
CA ILE A 180 -11.36 8.44 4.48
C ILE A 180 -9.83 8.30 4.48
N LYS A 181 -9.13 9.18 5.21
CA LYS A 181 -7.67 9.10 5.37
C LYS A 181 -7.23 7.75 5.95
N ALA A 182 -8.02 7.12 6.82
CA ALA A 182 -7.68 5.80 7.35
C ALA A 182 -7.55 4.74 6.25
N ALA A 183 -8.39 4.80 5.21
CA ALA A 183 -8.28 3.92 4.06
C ALA A 183 -7.06 4.26 3.19
N ASP A 184 -6.77 5.54 2.99
CA ASP A 184 -5.56 5.98 2.28
C ASP A 184 -4.29 5.51 3.01
N ASP A 185 -4.24 5.65 4.34
CA ASP A 185 -3.13 5.18 5.18
C ASP A 185 -2.94 3.66 5.07
N LEU A 186 -4.02 2.88 5.06
CA LEU A 186 -3.95 1.43 4.88
C LEU A 186 -3.35 1.06 3.51
N TRP A 187 -3.78 1.71 2.42
CA TRP A 187 -3.22 1.43 1.10
C TRP A 187 -1.75 1.83 0.97
N VAL A 188 -1.36 2.97 1.54
CA VAL A 188 0.05 3.39 1.53
C VAL A 188 0.90 2.48 2.43
N SER A 189 0.39 2.02 3.57
CA SER A 189 1.10 1.04 4.39
C SER A 189 1.29 -0.30 3.67
N ARG A 190 0.29 -0.79 2.95
CA ARG A 190 0.43 -1.97 2.07
C ARG A 190 1.49 -1.75 0.98
N TYR A 191 1.47 -0.57 0.35
CA TYR A 191 2.45 -0.21 -0.67
C TYR A 191 3.88 -0.27 -0.12
N LEU A 192 4.10 0.32 1.06
CA LEU A 192 5.41 0.28 1.73
C LEU A 192 5.86 -1.14 2.06
N LEU A 193 4.93 -1.99 2.54
CA LEU A 193 5.24 -3.38 2.84
C LEU A 193 5.72 -4.13 1.60
N PHE A 194 5.01 -4.00 0.48
CA PHE A 194 5.43 -4.62 -0.79
C PHE A 194 6.79 -4.09 -1.24
N LYS A 195 6.99 -2.77 -1.19
CA LYS A 195 8.22 -2.13 -1.64
C LYS A 195 9.45 -2.50 -0.79
N ILE A 196 9.27 -2.68 0.52
CA ILE A 196 10.35 -3.11 1.42
C ILE A 196 10.68 -4.59 1.23
N ALA A 197 9.68 -5.40 0.87
CA ALA A 197 9.85 -6.83 0.64
C ALA A 197 10.41 -7.19 -0.76
N GLU A 198 10.40 -6.25 -1.75
CA GLU A 198 11.02 -6.45 -3.07
C GLU A 198 12.52 -6.75 -2.96
#